data_eafc812b7737af66edf40da1bbf23fad
#
_entry.id   eafc812b7737af66edf40da1bbf23fad
#
_cell.length_a   1.000
_cell.length_b   1.000
_cell.length_c   1.000
_cell.angle_alpha   90.00
_cell.angle_beta   90.00
_cell.angle_gamma   90.00
#
_symmetry.space_group_name_H-M   'P 1'
#
loop_
_entity.id
_entity.type
_entity.pdbx_description
1 polymer ?
#
loop_
_entity_poly.entity_id
_entity_poly.type
_entity_poly.pdbx_seq_one_letter_code
_entity_poly.pdbx_strand_id
1 'polypeptide(L)'
;MLFIDPTVDGVKTGHTEAAGYCLISSALRDKRRLLSVVLGTASDNARASESQKLINWGFISYDTVAVFAKDQEVAKLRVWKGAQSEIEARFPSELNVSVPKGYADKVKSEFVAEPRLIAPIEIGQKLGVVKVSIEDKPYGEYPVTALEKIEPGNIFIRIIDTIRLWFN
;
A
#
# COMPACT_ATOMS: atom_id res chain seq x y z
N MET A 1 24.37 3.75 -15.82
CA MET A 1 23.49 2.75 -15.18
C MET A 1 22.77 1.87 -16.20
N LEU A 2 22.00 2.41 -17.14
CA LEU A 2 21.24 1.61 -18.15
C LEU A 2 22.08 0.59 -18.94
N PHE A 3 23.37 0.88 -19.18
CA PHE A 3 24.28 -0.02 -19.89
C PHE A 3 25.13 -0.92 -18.96
N ILE A 4 24.99 -0.72 -17.64
CA ILE A 4 25.79 -1.44 -16.63
C ILE A 4 24.93 -2.53 -15.97
N ASP A 5 23.68 -2.24 -15.71
CA ASP A 5 22.74 -3.15 -15.04
C ASP A 5 21.47 -3.28 -15.91
N PRO A 6 21.20 -4.44 -16.50
CA PRO A 6 20.03 -4.65 -17.37
C PRO A 6 18.69 -4.56 -16.63
N THR A 7 18.70 -4.59 -15.29
CA THR A 7 17.50 -4.44 -14.50
C THR A 7 17.11 -2.98 -14.25
N VAL A 8 18.01 -2.04 -14.62
CA VAL A 8 17.77 -0.59 -14.50
C VAL A 8 17.08 -0.05 -15.75
N ASP A 9 15.92 0.58 -15.56
CA ASP A 9 15.05 1.07 -16.66
C ASP A 9 14.78 2.59 -16.65
N GLY A 10 15.48 3.34 -15.79
CA GLY A 10 15.34 4.80 -15.70
C GLY A 10 16.12 5.36 -14.51
N VAL A 11 16.01 6.63 -14.17
CA VAL A 11 14.95 7.60 -14.51
C VAL A 11 15.57 8.88 -15.10
N LYS A 12 16.46 9.56 -14.34
CA LYS A 12 16.98 10.89 -14.73
C LYS A 12 18.36 11.17 -14.15
N THR A 13 19.22 11.73 -14.97
CA THR A 13 20.50 12.32 -14.55
C THR A 13 20.36 13.84 -14.43
N GLY A 14 21.17 14.43 -13.58
CA GLY A 14 21.33 15.88 -13.47
C GLY A 14 22.77 16.22 -13.15
N HIS A 15 23.22 17.43 -13.57
CA HIS A 15 24.52 17.99 -13.22
C HIS A 15 24.47 19.49 -13.27
N THR A 16 25.02 20.13 -12.26
CA THR A 16 25.45 21.54 -12.28
C THR A 16 26.76 21.64 -11.48
N GLU A 17 27.54 22.68 -11.68
CA GLU A 17 28.77 22.90 -10.91
C GLU A 17 28.49 22.96 -9.39
N ALA A 18 27.39 23.59 -8.99
CA ALA A 18 27.02 23.73 -7.59
C ALA A 18 26.42 22.44 -6.99
N ALA A 19 25.66 21.68 -7.78
CA ALA A 19 24.96 20.47 -7.29
C ALA A 19 25.77 19.19 -7.46
N GLY A 20 26.87 19.20 -8.21
CA GLY A 20 27.61 18.00 -8.58
C GLY A 20 26.81 17.08 -9.51
N TYR A 21 27.24 15.82 -9.60
CA TYR A 21 26.57 14.82 -10.42
C TYR A 21 25.49 14.10 -9.64
N CYS A 22 24.26 14.13 -10.18
CA CYS A 22 23.07 13.55 -9.57
C CYS A 22 22.46 12.46 -10.46
N LEU A 23 21.87 11.45 -9.84
CA LEU A 23 21.19 10.34 -10.52
C LEU A 23 20.00 9.86 -9.72
N ILE A 24 18.84 9.77 -10.35
CA ILE A 24 17.71 8.98 -9.90
C ILE A 24 17.68 7.75 -10.80
N SER A 25 17.77 6.56 -10.21
CA SER A 25 17.66 5.31 -10.97
C SER A 25 16.58 4.41 -10.42
N SER A 26 15.95 3.64 -11.32
CA SER A 26 14.91 2.67 -11.05
C SER A 26 15.39 1.31 -11.53
N ALA A 27 15.25 0.28 -10.70
CA ALA A 27 15.55 -1.10 -11.06
C ALA A 27 14.38 -2.02 -10.70
N LEU A 28 14.09 -2.98 -11.58
CA LEU A 28 13.07 -3.99 -11.40
C LEU A 28 13.72 -5.38 -11.40
N ARG A 29 13.60 -6.12 -10.27
CA ARG A 29 14.04 -7.51 -10.13
C ARG A 29 12.92 -8.32 -9.48
N ASP A 30 12.56 -9.47 -10.02
CA ASP A 30 11.55 -10.40 -9.48
C ASP A 30 10.26 -9.72 -9.02
N LYS A 31 9.70 -8.83 -9.89
CA LYS A 31 8.51 -7.99 -9.63
C LYS A 31 8.67 -6.93 -8.53
N ARG A 32 9.85 -6.80 -7.93
CA ARG A 32 10.15 -5.77 -6.95
C ARG A 32 10.90 -4.62 -7.61
N ARG A 33 10.37 -3.40 -7.44
CA ARG A 33 10.98 -2.17 -7.95
C ARG A 33 11.62 -1.39 -6.82
N LEU A 34 12.87 -0.98 -7.02
CA LEU A 34 13.57 -0.04 -6.14
C LEU A 34 13.95 1.22 -6.90
N LEU A 35 13.93 2.32 -6.18
CA LEU A 35 14.41 3.63 -6.64
C LEU A 35 15.61 4.02 -5.79
N SER A 36 16.67 4.52 -6.42
CA SER A 36 17.77 5.16 -5.72
C SER A 36 17.87 6.64 -6.13
N VAL A 37 18.19 7.49 -5.17
CA VAL A 37 18.46 8.91 -5.37
C VAL A 37 19.86 9.20 -4.85
N VAL A 38 20.74 9.58 -5.75
CA VAL A 38 22.14 9.93 -5.45
C VAL A 38 22.37 11.37 -5.90
N LEU A 39 22.86 12.22 -5.01
CA LEU A 39 23.07 13.64 -5.23
C LEU A 39 24.50 14.03 -4.87
N GLY A 40 25.05 15.03 -5.56
CA GLY A 40 26.28 15.68 -5.17
C GLY A 40 27.56 14.87 -5.33
N THR A 41 27.59 13.87 -6.23
CA THR A 41 28.82 13.10 -6.45
C THR A 41 29.82 13.87 -7.32
N ALA A 42 31.09 13.47 -7.22
CA ALA A 42 32.20 14.15 -7.88
C ALA A 42 32.30 13.88 -9.40
N SER A 43 31.62 12.85 -9.92
CA SER A 43 31.70 12.50 -11.33
C SER A 43 30.50 11.67 -11.81
N ASP A 44 30.37 11.55 -13.14
CA ASP A 44 29.39 10.68 -13.80
C ASP A 44 29.54 9.22 -13.36
N ASN A 45 30.76 8.71 -13.31
CA ASN A 45 31.03 7.34 -12.87
C ASN A 45 30.72 7.15 -11.39
N ALA A 46 30.98 8.15 -10.54
CA ALA A 46 30.69 8.10 -9.12
C ALA A 46 29.18 7.99 -8.86
N ARG A 47 28.34 8.83 -9.50
CA ARG A 47 26.87 8.73 -9.34
C ARG A 47 26.33 7.38 -9.78
N ALA A 48 26.87 6.79 -10.86
CA ALA A 48 26.46 5.48 -11.33
C ALA A 48 26.87 4.36 -10.34
N SER A 49 28.11 4.41 -9.84
CA SER A 49 28.62 3.43 -8.86
C SER A 49 27.84 3.49 -7.54
N GLU A 50 27.60 4.68 -7.00
CA GLU A 50 26.87 4.82 -5.74
C GLU A 50 25.38 4.40 -5.89
N SER A 51 24.74 4.70 -7.02
CA SER A 51 23.39 4.20 -7.30
C SER A 51 23.34 2.68 -7.37
N GLN A 52 24.34 2.05 -8.02
CA GLN A 52 24.45 0.58 -8.10
C GLN A 52 24.58 -0.05 -6.71
N LYS A 53 25.43 0.51 -5.85
CA LYS A 53 25.59 0.05 -4.47
C LYS A 53 24.30 0.12 -3.68
N LEU A 54 23.57 1.25 -3.75
CA LEU A 54 22.29 1.43 -3.08
C LEU A 54 21.22 0.45 -3.55
N ILE A 55 21.07 0.28 -4.87
CA ILE A 55 20.12 -0.67 -5.45
C ILE A 55 20.43 -2.08 -4.99
N ASN A 56 21.69 -2.50 -5.11
CA ASN A 56 22.10 -3.86 -4.70
C ASN A 56 21.90 -4.06 -3.19
N TRP A 57 22.25 -3.08 -2.36
CA TRP A 57 22.00 -3.13 -0.93
C TRP A 57 20.50 -3.29 -0.62
N GLY A 58 19.65 -2.52 -1.29
CA GLY A 58 18.20 -2.60 -1.09
C GLY A 58 17.62 -3.97 -1.47
N PHE A 59 18.08 -4.56 -2.58
CA PHE A 59 17.64 -5.91 -2.98
C PHE A 59 18.17 -7.02 -2.06
N ILE A 60 19.36 -6.86 -1.48
CA ILE A 60 19.95 -7.83 -0.56
C ILE A 60 19.37 -7.72 0.85
N SER A 61 19.13 -6.49 1.32
CA SER A 61 18.81 -6.21 2.73
C SER A 61 17.33 -6.22 3.05
N TYR A 62 16.45 -6.15 2.05
CA TYR A 62 15.01 -6.10 2.24
C TYR A 62 14.30 -7.15 1.41
N ASP A 63 13.21 -7.67 1.96
CA ASP A 63 12.23 -8.51 1.27
C ASP A 63 10.93 -7.74 1.07
N THR A 64 10.11 -8.16 0.11
CA THR A 64 8.76 -7.64 -0.08
C THR A 64 7.77 -8.74 0.27
N VAL A 65 6.85 -8.44 1.18
CA VAL A 65 5.80 -9.35 1.64
C VAL A 65 4.47 -8.87 1.08
N ALA A 66 3.78 -9.73 0.33
CA ALA A 66 2.40 -9.49 -0.07
C ALA A 66 1.50 -9.77 1.13
N VAL A 67 0.89 -8.70 1.68
CA VAL A 67 -0.03 -8.79 2.82
C VAL A 67 -1.43 -9.16 2.35
N PHE A 68 -1.89 -8.55 1.25
CA PHE A 68 -3.14 -8.89 0.58
C PHE A 68 -2.94 -8.89 -0.94
N ALA A 69 -3.51 -9.88 -1.61
CA ALA A 69 -3.57 -9.89 -3.06
C ALA A 69 -4.60 -8.88 -3.58
N LYS A 70 -4.48 -8.53 -4.86
CA LYS A 70 -5.49 -7.71 -5.55
C LYS A 70 -6.86 -8.37 -5.44
N ASP A 71 -7.89 -7.57 -5.13
CA ASP A 71 -9.29 -7.97 -4.97
C ASP A 71 -9.54 -9.04 -3.90
N GLN A 72 -8.53 -9.37 -3.08
CA GLN A 72 -8.69 -10.27 -1.95
C GLN A 72 -9.64 -9.66 -0.92
N GLU A 73 -10.62 -10.44 -0.47
CA GLU A 73 -11.52 -10.06 0.61
C GLU A 73 -10.74 -9.92 1.93
N VAL A 74 -10.88 -8.77 2.55
CA VAL A 74 -10.32 -8.47 3.88
C VAL A 74 -11.35 -8.80 4.96
N ALA A 75 -12.60 -8.36 4.74
CA ALA A 75 -13.73 -8.60 5.63
C ALA A 75 -15.06 -8.36 4.92
N LYS A 76 -16.13 -8.96 5.45
CA LYS A 76 -17.53 -8.59 5.16
C LYS A 76 -18.06 -7.73 6.28
N LEU A 77 -18.58 -6.57 5.93
CA LEU A 77 -19.02 -5.56 6.87
C LEU A 77 -20.51 -5.33 6.73
N ARG A 78 -21.21 -5.25 7.86
CA ARG A 78 -22.63 -4.92 7.87
C ARG A 78 -22.86 -3.46 7.49
N VAL A 79 -23.80 -3.25 6.58
CA VAL A 79 -24.29 -1.92 6.20
C VAL A 79 -25.72 -1.75 6.73
N TRP A 80 -25.92 -0.74 7.55
CA TRP A 80 -27.22 -0.40 8.09
C TRP A 80 -28.03 0.49 7.14
N LYS A 81 -29.33 0.27 7.08
CA LYS A 81 -30.27 1.05 6.27
C LYS A 81 -29.99 1.03 4.76
N GLY A 82 -29.15 0.09 4.30
CA GLY A 82 -28.79 -0.06 2.90
C GLY A 82 -29.72 -0.96 2.11
N ALA A 83 -29.74 -0.78 0.79
CA ALA A 83 -30.39 -1.72 -0.14
C ALA A 83 -29.72 -3.09 -0.10
N GLN A 84 -28.42 -3.13 0.23
CA GLN A 84 -27.65 -4.31 0.54
C GLN A 84 -27.28 -4.26 2.03
N SER A 85 -27.34 -5.41 2.71
CA SER A 85 -27.07 -5.53 4.15
C SER A 85 -25.58 -5.64 4.48
N GLU A 86 -24.74 -5.90 3.47
CA GLU A 86 -23.30 -6.14 3.62
C GLU A 86 -22.53 -5.49 2.49
N ILE A 87 -21.27 -5.14 2.76
CA ILE A 87 -20.27 -4.72 1.80
C ILE A 87 -18.98 -5.51 2.01
N GLU A 88 -18.34 -5.91 0.93
CA GLU A 88 -17.04 -6.57 0.99
C GLU A 88 -15.92 -5.51 1.00
N ALA A 89 -15.13 -5.52 2.06
CA ALA A 89 -13.92 -4.74 2.15
C ALA A 89 -12.79 -5.46 1.39
N ARG A 90 -12.23 -4.79 0.38
CA ARG A 90 -11.14 -5.34 -0.46
C ARG A 90 -10.13 -4.24 -0.80
N PHE A 91 -8.92 -4.64 -1.16
CA PHE A 91 -7.95 -3.74 -1.77
C PHE A 91 -8.08 -3.77 -3.30
N PRO A 92 -8.13 -2.60 -3.99
CA PRO A 92 -8.20 -2.53 -5.44
C PRO A 92 -6.89 -2.95 -6.13
N SER A 93 -5.81 -3.03 -5.37
CA SER A 93 -4.47 -3.46 -5.79
C SER A 93 -3.83 -4.31 -4.72
N GLU A 94 -2.76 -4.99 -5.08
CA GLU A 94 -1.95 -5.76 -4.13
C GLU A 94 -1.36 -4.85 -3.05
N LEU A 95 -1.50 -5.24 -1.77
CA LEU A 95 -0.85 -4.57 -0.65
C LEU A 95 0.46 -5.28 -0.33
N ASN A 96 1.54 -4.63 -0.66
CA ASN A 96 2.90 -5.11 -0.40
C ASN A 96 3.59 -4.23 0.64
N VAL A 97 4.35 -4.84 1.54
CA VAL A 97 5.20 -4.14 2.51
C VAL A 97 6.65 -4.57 2.35
N SER A 98 7.57 -3.61 2.49
CA SER A 98 9.00 -3.90 2.47
C SER A 98 9.52 -4.05 3.88
N VAL A 99 10.16 -5.17 4.17
CA VAL A 99 10.67 -5.50 5.51
C VAL A 99 12.16 -5.87 5.43
N PRO A 100 12.94 -5.68 6.50
CA PRO A 100 14.29 -6.19 6.54
C PRO A 100 14.31 -7.70 6.27
N LYS A 101 15.36 -8.18 5.61
CA LYS A 101 15.52 -9.60 5.29
C LYS A 101 15.44 -10.47 6.54
N GLY A 102 14.66 -11.57 6.44
CA GLY A 102 14.42 -12.47 7.58
C GLY A 102 13.30 -12.02 8.52
N TYR A 103 12.53 -10.99 8.15
CA TYR A 103 11.38 -10.52 8.93
C TYR A 103 10.03 -10.80 8.25
N ALA A 104 10.03 -11.50 7.14
CA ALA A 104 8.82 -11.78 6.37
C ALA A 104 7.74 -12.55 7.18
N ASP A 105 8.18 -13.52 7.98
CA ASP A 105 7.33 -14.33 8.87
C ASP A 105 6.84 -13.61 10.12
N LYS A 106 7.41 -12.42 10.39
CA LYS A 106 7.06 -11.58 11.55
C LYS A 106 6.05 -10.48 11.20
N VAL A 107 5.62 -10.40 9.96
CA VAL A 107 4.59 -9.47 9.50
C VAL A 107 3.23 -9.99 9.97
N LYS A 108 2.50 -9.14 10.68
CA LYS A 108 1.12 -9.38 11.09
C LYS A 108 0.22 -8.28 10.54
N SER A 109 -1.00 -8.62 10.17
CA SER A 109 -2.00 -7.66 9.74
C SER A 109 -3.29 -7.85 10.54
N GLU A 110 -3.90 -6.74 10.93
CA GLU A 110 -5.17 -6.70 11.63
C GLU A 110 -6.09 -5.70 10.94
N PHE A 111 -7.31 -6.11 10.64
CA PHE A 111 -8.32 -5.20 10.10
C PHE A 111 -9.18 -4.62 11.23
N VAL A 112 -9.23 -3.31 11.29
CA VAL A 112 -10.09 -2.55 12.21
C VAL A 112 -11.18 -1.89 11.39
N ALA A 113 -12.42 -2.38 11.51
CA ALA A 113 -13.56 -1.84 10.80
C ALA A 113 -14.01 -0.50 11.38
N GLU A 114 -14.61 0.35 10.53
CA GLU A 114 -15.39 1.50 11.02
C GLU A 114 -16.58 0.99 11.88
N PRO A 115 -16.87 1.64 13.00
CA PRO A 115 -17.83 1.12 13.99
C PRO A 115 -19.24 0.96 13.44
N ARG A 116 -19.64 1.82 12.52
CA ARG A 116 -20.99 1.79 11.94
C ARG A 116 -20.97 2.29 10.50
N LEU A 117 -21.34 1.42 9.58
CA LEU A 117 -21.54 1.77 8.17
C LEU A 117 -23.06 1.94 7.94
N ILE A 118 -23.46 3.13 7.60
CA ILE A 118 -24.88 3.49 7.36
C ILE A 118 -25.01 3.98 5.92
N ALA A 119 -25.91 3.39 5.16
CA ALA A 119 -26.18 3.81 3.79
C ALA A 119 -26.77 5.24 3.72
N PRO A 120 -26.45 6.00 2.64
CA PRO A 120 -25.69 5.56 1.47
C PRO A 120 -24.20 5.40 1.76
N ILE A 121 -23.58 4.41 1.11
CA ILE A 121 -22.12 4.25 1.07
C ILE A 121 -21.66 4.71 -0.32
N GLU A 122 -20.76 5.65 -0.36
CA GLU A 122 -20.19 6.13 -1.63
C GLU A 122 -18.88 5.43 -1.95
N ILE A 123 -18.56 5.32 -3.26
CA ILE A 123 -17.25 4.80 -3.71
C ILE A 123 -16.13 5.66 -3.10
N GLY A 124 -15.10 5.02 -2.56
CA GLY A 124 -13.99 5.67 -1.87
C GLY A 124 -14.26 5.99 -0.39
N GLN A 125 -15.48 5.78 0.11
CA GLN A 125 -15.77 5.93 1.53
C GLN A 125 -14.96 4.92 2.34
N LYS A 126 -14.36 5.36 3.44
CA LYS A 126 -13.57 4.51 4.33
C LYS A 126 -14.47 3.46 5.01
N LEU A 127 -14.06 2.20 4.91
CA LEU A 127 -14.70 1.04 5.54
C LEU A 127 -13.96 0.57 6.79
N GLY A 128 -12.68 0.88 6.87
CA GLY A 128 -11.80 0.47 7.95
C GLY A 128 -10.33 0.72 7.62
N VAL A 129 -9.46 0.16 8.43
CA VAL A 129 -8.01 0.28 8.28
C VAL A 129 -7.37 -1.09 8.51
N VAL A 130 -6.48 -1.51 7.63
CA VAL A 130 -5.56 -2.60 7.91
C VAL A 130 -4.33 -2.03 8.58
N LYS A 131 -4.08 -2.46 9.81
CA LYS A 131 -2.87 -2.18 10.57
C LYS A 131 -1.87 -3.28 10.32
N VAL A 132 -0.67 -2.91 9.89
CA VAL A 132 0.44 -3.85 9.72
C VAL A 132 1.46 -3.61 10.80
N SER A 133 1.94 -4.68 11.40
CA SER A 133 3.00 -4.67 12.42
C SER A 133 4.10 -5.67 12.07
N ILE A 134 5.32 -5.39 12.54
CA ILE A 134 6.48 -6.27 12.44
C ILE A 134 7.02 -6.47 13.85
N GLU A 135 7.09 -7.70 14.34
CA GLU A 135 7.45 -8.01 15.74
C GLU A 135 6.64 -7.19 16.77
N ASP A 136 5.33 -7.08 16.53
CA ASP A 136 4.39 -6.31 17.35
C ASP A 136 4.64 -4.77 17.38
N LYS A 137 5.59 -4.27 16.57
CA LYS A 137 5.80 -2.83 16.39
C LYS A 137 4.97 -2.33 15.21
N PRO A 138 4.24 -1.22 15.36
CA PRO A 138 3.49 -0.63 14.26
C PRO A 138 4.40 -0.33 13.07
N TYR A 139 4.01 -0.79 11.89
CA TYR A 139 4.73 -0.52 10.64
C TYR A 139 3.98 0.49 9.76
N GLY A 140 2.67 0.31 9.62
CA GLY A 140 1.84 1.21 8.81
C GLY A 140 0.36 0.92 8.93
N GLU A 141 -0.44 1.90 8.50
CA GLU A 141 -1.88 1.82 8.44
C GLU A 141 -2.36 2.07 7.00
N TYR A 142 -3.18 1.18 6.50
CA TYR A 142 -3.65 1.18 5.11
C TYR A 142 -5.18 1.26 5.09
N PRO A 143 -5.75 2.38 4.63
CA PRO A 143 -7.20 2.54 4.58
C PRO A 143 -7.81 1.59 3.56
N VAL A 144 -8.90 0.94 3.96
CA VAL A 144 -9.75 0.13 3.08
C VAL A 144 -10.99 0.94 2.77
N THR A 145 -11.28 1.12 1.48
CA THR A 145 -12.37 1.96 1.01
C THR A 145 -13.38 1.17 0.19
N ALA A 146 -14.62 1.65 0.13
CA ALA A 146 -15.67 1.07 -0.67
C ALA A 146 -15.31 1.12 -2.17
N LEU A 147 -15.37 -0.02 -2.85
CA LEU A 147 -15.17 -0.14 -4.29
C LEU A 147 -16.49 -0.06 -5.06
N GLU A 148 -17.61 -0.14 -4.36
CA GLU A 148 -18.95 -0.06 -4.91
C GLU A 148 -19.82 0.89 -4.07
N LYS A 149 -20.91 1.38 -4.67
CA LYS A 149 -21.89 2.20 -4.00
C LYS A 149 -23.00 1.33 -3.43
N ILE A 150 -23.48 1.66 -2.22
CA ILE A 150 -24.70 1.07 -1.65
C ILE A 150 -25.75 2.18 -1.46
N GLU A 151 -26.83 2.06 -2.19
CA GLU A 151 -27.97 2.98 -2.07
C GLU A 151 -28.74 2.73 -0.77
N PRO A 152 -29.49 3.74 -0.27
CA PRO A 152 -30.39 3.55 0.85
C PRO A 152 -31.44 2.49 0.55
N GLY A 153 -31.72 1.64 1.51
CA GLY A 153 -32.81 0.68 1.45
C GLY A 153 -34.19 1.32 1.49
N ASN A 154 -35.23 0.52 1.22
CA ASN A 154 -36.61 0.97 1.31
C ASN A 154 -36.99 1.41 2.74
N ILE A 155 -38.14 2.07 2.88
CA ILE A 155 -38.56 2.66 4.17
C ILE A 155 -38.67 1.61 5.28
N PHE A 156 -39.07 0.39 4.95
CA PHE A 156 -39.24 -0.68 5.93
C PHE A 156 -37.87 -1.15 6.49
N ILE A 157 -36.88 -1.36 5.62
CA ILE A 157 -35.49 -1.70 6.01
C ILE A 157 -34.96 -0.61 6.93
N ARG A 158 -35.13 0.66 6.56
CA ARG A 158 -34.62 1.81 7.33
C ARG A 158 -35.25 1.91 8.72
N ILE A 159 -36.55 1.64 8.85
CA ILE A 159 -37.22 1.65 10.14
C ILE A 159 -36.73 0.50 11.01
N ILE A 160 -36.71 -0.72 10.48
CA ILE A 160 -36.25 -1.89 11.21
C ILE A 160 -34.80 -1.70 11.69
N ASP A 161 -33.92 -1.24 10.81
CA ASP A 161 -32.52 -0.99 11.16
C ASP A 161 -32.37 0.17 12.16
N THR A 162 -33.24 1.17 12.14
CA THR A 162 -33.21 2.23 13.14
C THR A 162 -33.54 1.69 14.54
N ILE A 163 -34.53 0.81 14.63
CA ILE A 163 -34.89 0.15 15.91
C ILE A 163 -33.73 -0.72 16.38
N ARG A 164 -33.15 -1.54 15.49
CA ARG A 164 -32.01 -2.42 15.83
C ARG A 164 -30.77 -1.64 16.30
N LEU A 165 -30.51 -0.46 15.72
CA LEU A 165 -29.39 0.39 16.11
C LEU A 165 -29.55 1.00 17.52
N TRP A 166 -30.75 1.02 18.09
CA TRP A 166 -30.95 1.48 19.47
C TRP A 166 -30.56 0.44 20.52
N PHE A 167 -30.47 -0.83 20.11
CA PHE A 167 -30.15 -1.96 21.00
C PHE A 167 -28.75 -2.53 20.77
N ASN A 168 -27.96 -1.96 19.83
CA ASN A 168 -26.56 -2.25 19.52
C ASN A 168 -25.68 -1.02 19.74
#